data_0744b5afc3941dd7db3144f2b930d5fb
#
_entry.id   0744b5afc3941dd7db3144f2b930d5fb
#
_cell.length_a   1.000
_cell.length_b   1.000
_cell.length_c   1.000
_cell.angle_alpha   90.00
_cell.angle_beta   90.00
_cell.angle_gamma   90.00
#
_symmetry.space_group_name_H-M   'P 1'
#
loop_
_entity.id
_entity.type
_entity.pdbx_description
1 polymer ?
#
loop_
_entity_poly.entity_id
_entity_poly.type
_entity_poly.pdbx_seq_one_letter_code
_entity_poly.pdbx_strand_id
1 'polypeptide(L)'
;MKNEISPKIKCGVAGVGYLGQHHARIYNSLDACDLVGVFDPNEENRLKVSNEQGCDVFNNLEELGEACDVVSVVSPTDLHAEVAIPLMNQGCHLLIEKPLCVSINEAEDILKIAKQNQSIVQVGHI
;
A
#
# COMPACT_ATOMS: atom_id res chain seq x y z
N MET A 1 -1.27 -13.00 31.64
CA MET A 1 -1.47 -12.86 30.97
C MET A 1 -1.48 -12.50 30.32
N LYS A 2 -1.62 -12.45 29.82
CA LYS A 2 -1.74 -12.24 29.02
C LYS A 2 -1.56 -11.88 28.21
N ASN A 3 -1.73 -12.08 28.39
CA ASN A 3 -1.53 -12.05 27.19
C ASN A 3 -1.39 -10.84 26.47
N GLU A 4 -0.42 -10.31 26.36
CA GLU A 4 -0.41 -9.10 25.65
C GLU A 4 -0.38 -9.33 24.18
N ILE A 5 -1.34 -8.74 23.49
CA ILE A 5 -1.39 -8.82 22.04
C ILE A 5 -0.69 -7.60 21.52
N SER A 6 0.38 -7.79 20.75
CA SER A 6 1.05 -6.67 20.08
C SER A 6 0.08 -5.98 19.15
N PRO A 7 0.14 -4.65 19.02
CA PRO A 7 -0.70 -3.96 18.05
C PRO A 7 -0.47 -4.50 16.65
N LYS A 8 -1.53 -4.63 15.90
CA LYS A 8 -1.44 -5.08 14.51
C LYS A 8 -0.86 -3.96 13.65
N ILE A 9 -0.16 -4.36 12.60
CA ILE A 9 0.34 -3.43 11.61
C ILE A 9 -0.82 -3.02 10.71
N LYS A 10 -1.04 -1.72 10.57
CA LYS A 10 -2.11 -1.21 9.72
C LYS A 10 -1.66 -1.21 8.29
N CYS A 11 -2.35 -1.96 7.46
CA CYS A 11 -1.98 -2.17 6.07
C CYS A 11 -3.04 -1.65 5.12
N GLY A 12 -2.60 -1.19 3.96
CA GLY A 12 -3.48 -0.74 2.90
C GLY A 12 -2.96 -1.18 1.54
N VAL A 13 -3.79 -1.02 0.52
CA VAL A 13 -3.41 -1.35 -0.85
C VAL A 13 -3.81 -0.21 -1.76
N ALA A 14 -2.84 0.29 -2.52
CA ALA A 14 -3.06 1.30 -3.55
C ALA A 14 -2.99 0.60 -4.90
N GLY A 15 -4.14 0.49 -5.57
CA GLY A 15 -4.29 -0.28 -6.80
C GLY A 15 -4.87 -1.65 -6.52
N VAL A 16 -6.17 -1.81 -6.74
CA VAL A 16 -6.84 -3.07 -6.41
C VAL A 16 -7.48 -3.70 -7.65
N GLY A 17 -6.75 -3.70 -8.75
CA GLY A 17 -7.05 -4.55 -9.88
C GLY A 17 -6.75 -6.00 -9.52
N TYR A 18 -6.38 -6.79 -10.51
CA TYR A 18 -6.21 -8.23 -10.29
C TYR A 18 -5.19 -8.57 -9.20
N LEU A 19 -3.98 -8.01 -9.30
CA LEU A 19 -2.94 -8.32 -8.29
C LEU A 19 -3.22 -7.67 -6.96
N GLY A 20 -3.73 -6.44 -6.96
CA GLY A 20 -4.03 -5.74 -5.71
C GLY A 20 -5.08 -6.44 -4.87
N GLN A 21 -6.02 -7.12 -5.51
CA GLN A 21 -7.00 -7.92 -4.80
C GLN A 21 -6.34 -9.02 -3.99
N HIS A 22 -5.28 -9.64 -4.53
CA HIS A 22 -4.53 -10.66 -3.81
C HIS A 22 -3.77 -10.08 -2.63
N HIS A 23 -3.16 -8.89 -2.79
CA HIS A 23 -2.50 -8.22 -1.66
C HIS A 23 -3.49 -7.95 -0.54
N ALA A 24 -4.68 -7.44 -0.87
CA ALA A 24 -5.71 -7.15 0.13
C ALA A 24 -6.14 -8.43 0.86
N ARG A 25 -6.36 -9.50 0.10
CA ARG A 25 -6.78 -10.77 0.67
C ARG A 25 -5.71 -11.34 1.62
N ILE A 26 -4.44 -11.24 1.21
CA ILE A 26 -3.36 -11.76 2.03
C ILE A 26 -3.22 -10.96 3.32
N TYR A 27 -3.23 -9.63 3.25
CA TYR A 27 -3.19 -8.82 4.47
C TYR A 27 -4.33 -9.18 5.41
N ASN A 28 -5.52 -9.38 4.86
CA ASN A 28 -6.70 -9.68 5.66
C ASN A 28 -6.60 -11.06 6.34
N SER A 29 -5.78 -11.95 5.80
CA SER A 29 -5.60 -13.30 6.34
C SER A 29 -4.49 -13.40 7.38
N LEU A 30 -3.64 -12.38 7.51
CA LEU A 30 -2.49 -12.42 8.41
C LEU A 30 -2.88 -11.86 9.77
N ASP A 31 -2.59 -12.64 10.82
CA ASP A 31 -2.93 -12.24 12.20
C ASP A 31 -2.21 -10.97 12.63
N ALA A 32 -0.99 -10.75 12.12
CA ALA A 32 -0.19 -9.59 12.50
C ALA A 32 -0.64 -8.31 11.81
N CYS A 33 -1.53 -8.40 10.82
CA CYS A 33 -1.94 -7.29 9.98
C CYS A 33 -3.41 -6.96 10.16
N ASP A 34 -3.70 -5.67 10.04
CA ASP A 34 -5.07 -5.17 10.00
C ASP A 34 -5.22 -4.48 8.66
N LEU A 35 -6.04 -5.04 7.77
CA LEU A 35 -6.32 -4.41 6.49
C LEU A 35 -7.27 -3.25 6.72
N VAL A 36 -6.72 -2.03 6.74
CA VAL A 36 -7.50 -0.84 7.04
C VAL A 36 -8.33 -0.41 5.84
N GLY A 37 -7.75 -0.40 4.65
CA GLY A 37 -8.50 0.02 3.48
C GLY A 37 -7.71 -0.01 2.19
N VAL A 38 -8.39 0.42 1.14
CA VAL A 38 -7.84 0.38 -0.22
C VAL A 38 -8.14 1.68 -0.94
N PHE A 39 -7.33 1.96 -1.96
CA PHE A 39 -7.56 3.04 -2.90
C PHE A 39 -7.36 2.54 -4.33
N ASP A 40 -8.21 2.97 -5.23
CA ASP A 40 -8.06 2.74 -6.66
C ASP A 40 -8.84 3.84 -7.36
N PRO A 41 -8.33 4.46 -8.43
CA PRO A 41 -9.10 5.45 -9.18
C PRO A 41 -10.36 4.87 -9.81
N ASN A 42 -10.39 3.54 -10.02
CA ASN A 42 -11.57 2.87 -10.55
C ASN A 42 -12.53 2.53 -9.41
N GLU A 43 -13.69 3.16 -9.41
CA GLU A 43 -14.68 2.99 -8.35
C GLU A 43 -15.14 1.55 -8.20
N GLU A 44 -15.35 0.86 -9.30
CA GLU A 44 -15.81 -0.52 -9.27
C GLU A 44 -14.81 -1.43 -8.57
N ASN A 45 -13.52 -1.25 -8.87
CA ASN A 45 -12.47 -2.04 -8.23
C ASN A 45 -12.40 -1.81 -6.73
N ARG A 46 -12.40 -0.54 -6.30
CA ARG A 46 -12.27 -0.25 -4.87
C ARG A 46 -13.48 -0.71 -4.08
N LEU A 47 -14.67 -0.56 -4.63
CA LEU A 47 -15.88 -1.02 -3.95
C LEU A 47 -15.94 -2.54 -3.85
N LYS A 48 -15.54 -3.22 -4.92
CA LYS A 48 -15.51 -4.69 -4.91
C LYS A 48 -14.63 -5.22 -3.81
N VAL A 49 -13.41 -4.72 -3.71
CA VAL A 49 -12.46 -5.20 -2.69
C VAL A 49 -12.92 -4.82 -1.29
N SER A 50 -13.41 -3.61 -1.12
CA SER A 50 -13.94 -3.18 0.17
C SER A 50 -15.06 -4.11 0.64
N ASN A 51 -15.97 -4.46 -0.25
CA ASN A 51 -17.09 -5.34 0.10
C ASN A 51 -16.60 -6.76 0.38
N GLU A 52 -15.68 -7.28 -0.42
CA GLU A 52 -15.19 -8.65 -0.26
C GLU A 52 -14.34 -8.82 0.99
N GLN A 53 -13.53 -7.83 1.33
CA GLN A 53 -12.59 -7.95 2.42
C GLN A 53 -13.04 -7.24 3.71
N GLY A 54 -14.13 -6.48 3.64
CA GLY A 54 -14.63 -5.79 4.81
C GLY A 54 -13.75 -4.65 5.29
N CYS A 55 -13.13 -3.94 4.36
CA CYS A 55 -12.25 -2.82 4.68
C CYS A 55 -12.78 -1.50 4.12
N ASP A 56 -12.18 -0.39 4.52
CA ASP A 56 -12.61 0.93 4.09
C ASP A 56 -12.13 1.25 2.67
N VAL A 57 -12.78 2.19 2.05
CA VAL A 57 -12.35 2.79 0.79
C VAL A 57 -11.87 4.20 1.09
N PHE A 58 -10.68 4.54 0.61
CA PHE A 58 -10.15 5.90 0.76
C PHE A 58 -10.28 6.64 -0.56
N ASN A 59 -10.51 7.95 -0.47
CA ASN A 59 -10.77 8.78 -1.64
C ASN A 59 -9.50 9.27 -2.31
N ASN A 60 -8.38 9.24 -1.61
CA ASN A 60 -7.10 9.67 -2.15
C ASN A 60 -5.96 9.00 -1.40
N LEU A 61 -4.75 9.13 -1.96
CA LEU A 61 -3.57 8.48 -1.40
C LEU A 61 -3.15 9.06 -0.06
N GLU A 62 -3.36 10.35 0.14
CA GLU A 62 -2.98 11.00 1.39
C GLU A 62 -3.79 10.43 2.56
N GLU A 63 -5.07 10.25 2.37
CA GLU A 63 -5.92 9.66 3.41
C GLU A 63 -5.55 8.20 3.69
N LEU A 64 -5.28 7.45 2.64
CA LEU A 64 -4.83 6.06 2.80
C LEU A 64 -3.52 6.01 3.58
N GLY A 65 -2.56 6.84 3.20
CA GLY A 65 -1.26 6.88 3.86
C GLY A 65 -1.33 7.31 5.31
N GLU A 66 -2.22 8.25 5.63
CA GLU A 66 -2.39 8.69 7.00
C GLU A 66 -2.93 7.57 7.89
N ALA A 67 -3.73 6.69 7.32
CA ALA A 67 -4.37 5.61 8.08
C ALA A 67 -3.51 4.35 8.21
N CYS A 68 -2.43 4.22 7.43
CA CYS A 68 -1.69 2.97 7.33
C CYS A 68 -0.23 3.10 7.75
N ASP A 69 0.34 2.01 8.25
CA ASP A 69 1.78 1.90 8.51
C ASP A 69 2.51 1.41 7.27
N VAL A 70 1.90 0.50 6.53
CA VAL A 70 2.46 -0.13 5.33
C VAL A 70 1.42 -0.15 4.25
N VAL A 71 1.82 0.20 3.02
CA VAL A 71 0.92 0.17 1.87
C VAL A 71 1.58 -0.61 0.73
N SER A 72 0.84 -1.53 0.14
CA SER A 72 1.25 -2.17 -1.11
C SER A 72 0.90 -1.27 -2.29
N VAL A 73 1.88 -0.98 -3.14
CA VAL A 73 1.68 -0.20 -4.36
C VAL A 73 1.59 -1.18 -5.52
N VAL A 74 0.39 -1.35 -6.05
CA VAL A 74 0.07 -2.33 -7.10
C VAL A 74 -0.62 -1.65 -8.29
N SER A 75 -0.42 -0.37 -8.43
CA SER A 75 -0.84 0.39 -9.60
C SER A 75 0.00 0.02 -10.81
N PRO A 76 -0.37 0.45 -12.02
CA PRO A 76 0.51 0.25 -13.18
C PRO A 76 1.91 0.82 -12.93
N THR A 77 2.92 0.16 -13.50
CA THR A 77 4.33 0.48 -13.23
C THR A 77 4.68 1.94 -13.49
N ASP A 78 4.13 2.52 -14.55
CA ASP A 78 4.39 3.90 -14.90
C ASP A 78 3.81 4.91 -13.91
N LEU A 79 3.00 4.45 -12.96
CA LEU A 79 2.41 5.29 -11.93
C LEU A 79 3.01 5.03 -10.55
N HIS A 80 3.98 4.10 -10.43
CA HIS A 80 4.51 3.72 -9.13
C HIS A 80 5.09 4.91 -8.35
N ALA A 81 5.86 5.78 -9.02
CA ALA A 81 6.44 6.93 -8.34
C ALA A 81 5.36 7.91 -7.89
N GLU A 82 4.35 8.17 -8.73
CA GLU A 82 3.25 9.06 -8.38
C GLU A 82 2.45 8.57 -7.19
N VAL A 83 2.36 7.25 -7.04
CA VAL A 83 1.61 6.64 -5.94
C VAL A 83 2.49 6.52 -4.70
N ALA A 84 3.74 6.13 -4.88
CA ALA A 84 4.65 5.85 -3.77
C ALA A 84 5.02 7.10 -2.98
N ILE A 85 5.31 8.20 -3.68
CA ILE A 85 5.83 9.39 -3.02
C ILE A 85 4.84 10.01 -2.03
N PRO A 86 3.56 10.22 -2.40
CA PRO A 86 2.60 10.74 -1.42
C PRO A 86 2.45 9.83 -0.19
N LEU A 87 2.52 8.52 -0.38
CA LEU A 87 2.40 7.58 0.73
C LEU A 87 3.60 7.67 1.68
N MET A 88 4.81 7.75 1.13
CA MET A 88 6.02 7.90 1.94
C MET A 88 6.00 9.23 2.69
N ASN A 89 5.46 10.28 2.09
CA ASN A 89 5.35 11.58 2.76
C ASN A 89 4.37 11.55 3.93
N GLN A 90 3.48 10.57 3.98
CA GLN A 90 2.62 10.34 5.13
C GLN A 90 3.27 9.41 6.16
N GLY A 91 4.48 8.97 5.91
CA GLY A 91 5.22 8.14 6.85
C GLY A 91 5.08 6.64 6.63
N CYS A 92 4.51 6.22 5.50
CA CYS A 92 4.30 4.80 5.24
C CYS A 92 5.56 4.10 4.78
N HIS A 93 5.68 2.84 5.16
CA HIS A 93 6.59 1.90 4.51
C HIS A 93 5.84 1.28 3.34
N LEU A 94 6.56 0.85 2.33
CA LEU A 94 5.94 0.39 1.08
C LEU A 94 6.42 -0.99 0.66
N LEU A 95 5.48 -1.75 0.13
CA LEU A 95 5.77 -2.92 -0.68
C LEU A 95 5.33 -2.56 -2.10
N ILE A 96 6.28 -2.43 -3.03
CA ILE A 96 5.98 -2.04 -4.40
C ILE A 96 6.12 -3.26 -5.30
N GLU A 97 5.07 -3.54 -6.07
CA GLU A 97 5.10 -4.64 -7.05
C GLU A 97 6.17 -4.35 -8.11
N LYS A 98 6.87 -5.39 -8.53
CA LYS A 98 7.91 -5.24 -9.56
C LYS A 98 7.29 -5.00 -10.94
N PRO A 99 8.01 -4.30 -11.83
CA PRO A 99 9.27 -3.60 -11.59
C PRO A 99 9.02 -2.31 -10.80
N LEU A 100 10.05 -1.82 -10.11
CA LEU A 100 9.93 -0.65 -9.23
C LEU A 100 9.34 0.55 -9.96
N CYS A 101 9.80 0.79 -11.18
CA CYS A 101 9.39 1.95 -11.99
C CYS A 101 9.88 1.75 -13.41
N VAL A 102 9.58 2.72 -14.29
CA VAL A 102 9.93 2.63 -15.70
C VAL A 102 11.23 3.35 -16.05
N SER A 103 11.80 4.14 -15.14
CA SER A 103 13.03 4.88 -15.44
C SER A 103 13.93 4.94 -14.21
N ILE A 104 15.23 5.15 -14.47
CA ILE A 104 16.21 5.34 -13.41
C ILE A 104 15.92 6.60 -12.60
N ASN A 105 15.46 7.66 -13.26
CA ASN A 105 15.13 8.91 -12.57
C ASN A 105 14.02 8.70 -11.55
N GLU A 106 12.99 7.95 -11.91
CA GLU A 106 11.91 7.64 -10.98
C GLU A 106 12.40 6.79 -9.81
N ALA A 107 13.28 5.83 -10.09
CA ALA A 107 13.85 5.00 -9.03
C ALA A 107 14.65 5.86 -8.06
N GLU A 108 15.44 6.79 -8.58
CA GLU A 108 16.22 7.69 -7.75
C GLU A 108 15.34 8.58 -6.89
N ASP A 109 14.23 9.08 -7.45
CA ASP A 109 13.27 9.89 -6.70
C ASP A 109 12.64 9.09 -5.57
N ILE A 110 12.22 7.87 -5.85
CA ILE A 110 11.63 7.00 -4.83
C ILE A 110 12.63 6.75 -3.70
N LEU A 111 13.88 6.40 -4.05
CA LEU A 111 14.89 6.12 -3.05
C LEU A 111 15.25 7.34 -2.23
N LYS A 112 15.31 8.51 -2.87
CA LYS A 112 15.61 9.76 -2.17
C LYS A 112 14.54 10.09 -1.15
N ILE A 113 13.27 10.00 -1.54
CA ILE A 113 12.16 10.30 -0.64
C ILE A 113 12.09 9.24 0.47
N ALA A 114 12.35 7.99 0.14
CA ALA A 114 12.36 6.93 1.15
C ALA A 114 13.41 7.22 2.22
N LYS A 115 14.61 7.66 1.80
CA LYS A 115 15.67 7.98 2.73
C LYS A 115 15.31 9.19 3.59
N GLN A 116 14.74 10.23 2.99
CA GLN A 116 14.33 11.43 3.71
C GLN A 116 13.30 11.14 4.78
N ASN A 117 12.37 10.23 4.49
CA ASN A 117 11.28 9.90 5.39
C ASN A 117 11.53 8.66 6.23
N GLN A 118 12.70 8.04 6.08
CA GLN A 118 13.06 6.81 6.77
C GLN A 118 12.05 5.69 6.48
N SER A 119 11.51 5.69 5.25
CA SER A 119 10.61 4.65 4.80
C SER A 119 11.37 3.42 4.33
N ILE A 120 10.87 2.26 4.68
CA ILE A 120 11.38 0.99 4.16
C ILE A 120 10.61 0.70 2.88
N VAL A 121 11.33 0.45 1.79
CA VAL A 121 10.73 0.12 0.51
C VAL A 121 11.21 -1.26 0.10
N GLN A 122 10.27 -2.18 -0.02
CA GLN A 122 10.53 -3.54 -0.47
C GLN A 122 9.93 -3.69 -1.86
N VAL A 123 10.73 -4.13 -2.82
CA VAL A 123 10.25 -4.44 -4.17
C VAL A 123 10.13 -5.94 -4.29
N GLY A 124 8.98 -6.39 -4.75
CA GLY A 124 8.78 -7.81 -4.87
C GLY A 124 7.50 -8.14 -5.60
N HIS A 125 7.20 -9.42 -5.67
CA HIS A 125 5.93 -9.86 -6.23
C HIS A 125 5.42 -11.04 -5.41
N ILE A 126 4.17 -11.24 -5.54
CA ILE A 126 3.50 -12.34 -4.87
C ILE A 126 3.46 -13.56 -5.75
#